data_7e6abda9610ada838501837eb8515881
#
_entry.id   7e6abda9610ada838501837eb8515881
#
_cell.length_a   1.000
_cell.length_b   1.000
_cell.length_c   1.000
_cell.angle_alpha   90.00
_cell.angle_beta   90.00
_cell.angle_gamma   90.00
#
_symmetry.space_group_name_H-M   'P 1'
#
loop_
_entity.id
_entity.type
_entity.pdbx_description
1 polymer ?
#
loop_
_entity_poly.entity_id
_entity_poly.type
_entity_poly.pdbx_seq_one_letter_code
_entity_poly.pdbx_strand_id
1 'polypeptide(L)'
;GVELWTAARLVAAASGATGWTLDLADGRQLHAGVLVNAAGAWADAVASLAGARPLGIRPYRRTVAQLRVAPAPDPALPLVLDLGEAFYFKPQSGRLWLSPHDETPSPPCDAAPEDIDVAAAIARLEGVVDWQVERVEHRWAGLRSFAPDRSPVYGFAPDQPRLFWFAGQGGFGIQTAPAAAAVGAALLGHGTGPVDPAPQQVVMGPDARRRAALRRGIDLAGRG
;
A
#
# COMPACT_ATOMS: atom_id res chain seq x y z
N GLY A 1 -13.28 -0.15 22.05
CA GLY A 1 -13.57 -0.96 20.87
C GLY A 1 -13.22 -0.21 19.60
N VAL A 2 -13.29 -0.88 18.44
CA VAL A 2 -13.10 -0.28 17.12
C VAL A 2 -14.47 -0.19 16.46
N GLU A 3 -14.81 0.99 15.91
CA GLU A 3 -15.97 1.16 15.07
C GLU A 3 -15.54 1.15 13.60
N LEU A 4 -16.27 0.42 12.76
CA LEU A 4 -16.08 0.39 11.33
C LEU A 4 -17.24 1.10 10.63
N TRP A 5 -16.93 2.17 9.91
CA TRP A 5 -17.89 2.91 9.11
C TRP A 5 -17.60 2.72 7.63
N THR A 6 -18.53 2.10 6.92
CA THR A 6 -18.47 1.95 5.46
C THR A 6 -19.22 3.12 4.80
N ALA A 7 -18.94 3.37 3.51
CA ALA A 7 -19.50 4.49 2.74
C ALA A 7 -19.31 5.88 3.43
N ALA A 8 -18.25 6.00 4.24
CA ALA A 8 -17.92 7.18 5.03
C ALA A 8 -16.75 7.95 4.38
N ARG A 9 -17.00 8.58 3.24
CA ARG A 9 -15.96 9.32 2.51
C ARG A 9 -15.64 10.64 3.22
N LEU A 10 -14.36 10.85 3.56
CA LEU A 10 -13.85 12.12 4.07
C LEU A 10 -13.92 13.19 2.98
N VAL A 11 -14.47 14.37 3.28
CA VAL A 11 -14.60 15.50 2.36
C VAL A 11 -13.91 16.76 2.86
N ALA A 12 -13.73 16.90 4.19
CA ALA A 12 -12.92 17.96 4.78
C ALA A 12 -12.27 17.49 6.08
N ALA A 13 -11.13 18.08 6.40
CA ALA A 13 -10.42 17.84 7.65
C ALA A 13 -9.84 19.15 8.17
N ALA A 14 -10.26 19.60 9.33
CA ALA A 14 -9.77 20.80 9.99
C ALA A 14 -9.02 20.44 11.26
N SER A 15 -7.76 20.88 11.35
CA SER A 15 -6.92 20.71 12.55
C SER A 15 -7.15 21.87 13.52
N GLY A 16 -7.43 21.53 14.78
CA GLY A 16 -7.59 22.48 15.89
C GLY A 16 -6.60 22.24 17.02
N ALA A 17 -6.72 23.02 18.08
CA ALA A 17 -5.84 22.93 19.25
C ALA A 17 -5.90 21.55 19.93
N THR A 18 -7.06 20.91 19.95
CA THR A 18 -7.30 19.63 20.66
C THR A 18 -7.35 18.41 19.75
N GLY A 19 -7.35 18.58 18.43
CA GLY A 19 -7.48 17.49 17.48
C GLY A 19 -8.08 17.90 16.15
N TRP A 20 -8.67 16.94 15.47
CA TRP A 20 -9.30 17.07 14.17
C TRP A 20 -10.82 17.19 14.28
N THR A 21 -11.39 17.98 13.39
CA THR A 21 -12.80 17.91 12.97
C THR A 21 -12.81 17.39 11.53
N LEU A 22 -13.50 16.28 11.32
CA LEU A 22 -13.54 15.55 10.05
C LEU A 22 -14.98 15.54 9.54
N ASP A 23 -15.21 16.06 8.34
CA ASP A 23 -16.52 16.06 7.71
C ASP A 23 -16.60 14.92 6.69
N LEU A 24 -17.72 14.18 6.75
CA LEU A 24 -18.01 13.07 5.84
C LEU A 24 -19.04 13.50 4.79
N ALA A 25 -18.98 12.84 3.63
CA ALA A 25 -19.87 13.15 2.50
C ALA A 25 -21.36 12.92 2.79
N ASP A 26 -21.69 12.13 3.81
CA ASP A 26 -23.07 11.87 4.26
C ASP A 26 -23.57 12.87 5.31
N GLY A 27 -22.79 13.92 5.59
CA GLY A 27 -23.12 14.97 6.55
C GLY A 27 -22.72 14.68 8.00
N ARG A 28 -22.21 13.49 8.31
CA ARG A 28 -21.66 13.21 9.64
C ARG A 28 -20.36 13.96 9.88
N GLN A 29 -20.14 14.31 11.14
CA GLN A 29 -18.89 14.92 11.59
C GLN A 29 -18.25 14.07 12.68
N LEU A 30 -16.92 13.96 12.66
CA LEU A 30 -16.13 13.24 13.64
C LEU A 30 -15.11 14.18 14.29
N HIS A 31 -14.81 13.92 15.57
CA HIS A 31 -13.71 14.54 16.29
C HIS A 31 -12.68 13.47 16.68
N ALA A 32 -11.41 13.74 16.43
CA ALA A 32 -10.33 12.79 16.71
C ALA A 32 -9.06 13.52 17.16
N GLY A 33 -8.30 12.93 18.08
CA GLY A 33 -6.99 13.47 18.50
C GLY A 33 -5.93 13.34 17.42
N VAL A 34 -5.96 12.23 16.67
CA VAL A 34 -5.01 11.92 15.60
C VAL A 34 -5.78 11.42 14.37
N LEU A 35 -5.41 11.89 13.19
CA LEU A 35 -5.86 11.38 11.91
C LEU A 35 -4.80 10.43 11.35
N VAL A 36 -5.13 9.13 11.23
CA VAL A 36 -4.27 8.15 10.57
C VAL A 36 -4.63 8.07 9.09
N ASN A 37 -3.71 8.48 8.25
CA ASN A 37 -3.87 8.41 6.79
C ASN A 37 -3.39 7.05 6.27
N ALA A 38 -4.30 6.09 6.19
CA ALA A 38 -4.11 4.76 5.63
C ALA A 38 -4.86 4.58 4.30
N ALA A 39 -5.05 5.68 3.55
CA ALA A 39 -5.94 5.74 2.39
C ALA A 39 -5.35 5.15 1.10
N GLY A 40 -4.22 4.42 1.17
CA GLY A 40 -3.64 3.70 0.02
C GLY A 40 -3.38 4.62 -1.16
N ALA A 41 -4.05 4.37 -2.29
CA ALA A 41 -3.91 5.18 -3.50
C ALA A 41 -4.37 6.64 -3.33
N TRP A 42 -5.28 6.91 -2.39
CA TRP A 42 -5.81 8.24 -2.09
C TRP A 42 -5.05 8.98 -0.98
N ALA A 43 -3.92 8.44 -0.52
CA ALA A 43 -3.20 9.00 0.62
C ALA A 43 -2.80 10.47 0.42
N ASP A 44 -2.34 10.86 -0.76
CA ASP A 44 -1.98 12.25 -1.05
C ASP A 44 -3.21 13.17 -1.13
N ALA A 45 -4.34 12.65 -1.60
CA ALA A 45 -5.60 13.41 -1.62
C ALA A 45 -6.10 13.69 -0.18
N VAL A 46 -6.02 12.69 0.71
CA VAL A 46 -6.35 12.86 2.13
C VAL A 46 -5.39 13.83 2.81
N ALA A 47 -4.10 13.78 2.49
CA ALA A 47 -3.14 14.73 3.01
C ALA A 47 -3.48 16.17 2.60
N SER A 48 -3.84 16.38 1.34
CA SER A 48 -4.26 17.69 0.84
C SER A 48 -5.50 18.21 1.56
N LEU A 49 -6.50 17.35 1.82
CA LEU A 49 -7.68 17.71 2.62
C LEU A 49 -7.31 18.09 4.06
N ALA A 50 -6.28 17.45 4.61
CA ALA A 50 -5.78 17.70 5.96
C ALA A 50 -4.78 18.87 6.05
N GLY A 51 -4.50 19.57 4.95
CA GLY A 51 -3.53 20.66 4.92
C GLY A 51 -2.07 20.20 5.10
N ALA A 52 -1.78 18.91 4.89
CA ALA A 52 -0.44 18.35 4.93
C ALA A 52 0.17 18.26 3.53
N ARG A 53 1.50 18.29 3.45
CA ARG A 53 2.21 18.11 2.20
C ARG A 53 2.08 16.67 1.70
N PRO A 54 1.64 16.45 0.45
CA PRO A 54 1.65 15.13 -0.17
C PRO A 54 3.03 14.49 -0.17
N LEU A 55 3.07 13.16 -0.06
CA LEU A 55 4.30 12.36 -0.12
C LEU A 55 4.76 12.05 -1.54
N GLY A 56 3.91 12.26 -2.54
CA GLY A 56 4.14 11.82 -3.91
C GLY A 56 3.81 10.34 -4.10
N ILE A 57 2.79 9.85 -3.41
CA ILE A 57 2.33 8.47 -3.54
C ILE A 57 1.86 8.21 -4.97
N ARG A 58 2.42 7.16 -5.59
CA ARG A 58 2.07 6.75 -6.96
C ARG A 58 1.42 5.37 -6.93
N PRO A 59 0.15 5.27 -7.32
CA PRO A 59 -0.51 3.99 -7.50
C PRO A 59 -0.11 3.35 -8.83
N TYR A 60 -0.01 2.02 -8.80
CA TYR A 60 0.25 1.19 -9.98
C TYR A 60 -0.72 0.03 -10.00
N ARG A 61 -1.34 -0.22 -11.15
CA ARG A 61 -2.22 -1.38 -11.34
C ARG A 61 -1.42 -2.66 -11.22
N ARG A 62 -2.01 -3.63 -10.54
CA ARG A 62 -1.54 -5.01 -10.48
C ARG A 62 -2.72 -5.94 -10.73
N THR A 63 -2.60 -6.72 -11.79
CA THR A 63 -3.63 -7.64 -12.29
C THR A 63 -3.37 -9.06 -11.79
N VAL A 64 -4.45 -9.79 -11.51
CA VAL A 64 -4.43 -11.23 -11.23
C VAL A 64 -5.57 -11.89 -12.00
N ALA A 65 -5.29 -13.02 -12.61
CA ALA A 65 -6.27 -13.90 -13.22
C ALA A 65 -6.31 -15.24 -12.50
N GLN A 66 -7.50 -15.75 -12.23
CA GLN A 66 -7.71 -17.10 -11.75
C GLN A 66 -8.06 -18.00 -12.94
N LEU A 67 -7.19 -18.98 -13.16
CA LEU A 67 -7.28 -19.88 -14.31
C LEU A 67 -7.71 -21.27 -13.88
N ARG A 68 -8.50 -21.92 -14.71
CA ARG A 68 -8.63 -23.36 -14.74
C ARG A 68 -7.61 -23.91 -15.72
N VAL A 69 -6.77 -24.84 -15.27
CA VAL A 69 -5.74 -25.46 -16.09
C VAL A 69 -5.84 -26.99 -15.99
N ALA A 70 -5.41 -27.70 -17.03
CA ALA A 70 -5.29 -29.15 -17.07
C ALA A 70 -3.86 -29.57 -17.43
N PRO A 71 -3.24 -30.55 -16.70
CA PRO A 71 -3.73 -31.13 -15.45
C PRO A 71 -3.84 -30.09 -14.33
N ALA A 72 -4.61 -30.40 -13.27
CA ALA A 72 -4.71 -29.51 -12.12
C ALA A 72 -3.32 -29.29 -11.48
N PRO A 73 -2.99 -28.06 -11.06
CA PRO A 73 -1.66 -27.78 -10.49
C PRO A 73 -1.49 -28.46 -9.13
N ASP A 74 -0.29 -28.94 -8.86
CA ASP A 74 0.05 -29.47 -7.54
C ASP A 74 -0.14 -28.36 -6.48
N PRO A 75 -0.98 -28.56 -5.46
CA PRO A 75 -1.19 -27.58 -4.40
C PRO A 75 0.05 -27.28 -3.56
N ALA A 76 1.06 -28.15 -3.59
CA ALA A 76 2.33 -27.97 -2.90
C ALA A 76 3.32 -27.09 -3.67
N LEU A 77 3.05 -26.79 -4.94
CA LEU A 77 3.90 -25.91 -5.72
C LEU A 77 3.93 -24.51 -5.09
N PRO A 78 5.12 -23.94 -4.82
CA PRO A 78 5.24 -22.60 -4.28
C PRO A 78 4.80 -21.54 -5.29
N LEU A 79 4.77 -20.28 -4.87
CA LEU A 79 4.71 -19.18 -5.81
C LEU A 79 5.95 -19.20 -6.70
N VAL A 80 5.74 -19.19 -7.99
CA VAL A 80 6.80 -19.16 -9.02
C VAL A 80 6.81 -17.76 -9.63
N LEU A 81 7.96 -17.12 -9.59
CA LEU A 81 8.21 -15.80 -10.18
C LEU A 81 9.21 -15.96 -11.33
N ASP A 82 8.89 -15.40 -12.49
CA ASP A 82 9.83 -15.28 -13.59
C ASP A 82 11.01 -14.37 -13.19
N LEU A 83 12.24 -14.78 -13.54
CA LEU A 83 13.43 -14.00 -13.21
C LEU A 83 13.48 -12.63 -13.89
N GLY A 84 12.87 -12.53 -15.07
CA GLY A 84 12.68 -11.26 -15.77
C GLY A 84 11.51 -10.43 -15.25
N GLU A 85 10.83 -10.90 -14.19
CA GLU A 85 9.67 -10.24 -13.58
C GLU A 85 8.51 -10.02 -14.55
N ALA A 86 8.41 -10.82 -15.62
CA ALA A 86 7.39 -10.67 -16.63
C ALA A 86 6.04 -11.30 -16.23
N PHE A 87 6.02 -12.22 -15.28
CA PHE A 87 4.82 -12.83 -14.70
C PHE A 87 5.15 -13.61 -13.43
N TYR A 88 4.14 -13.95 -12.68
CA TYR A 88 4.23 -14.94 -11.60
C TYR A 88 2.92 -15.72 -11.49
N PHE A 89 3.00 -16.91 -10.91
CA PHE A 89 1.83 -17.73 -10.65
C PHE A 89 1.96 -18.54 -9.36
N LYS A 90 0.82 -19.01 -8.85
CA LYS A 90 0.76 -19.93 -7.72
C LYS A 90 -0.53 -20.75 -7.76
N PRO A 91 -0.50 -22.01 -7.30
CA PRO A 91 -1.71 -22.76 -7.02
C PRO A 91 -2.52 -22.10 -5.89
N GLN A 92 -3.82 -22.09 -6.05
CA GLN A 92 -4.73 -21.61 -5.03
C GLN A 92 -6.09 -22.30 -5.15
N SER A 93 -6.44 -23.14 -4.15
CA SER A 93 -7.74 -23.83 -4.07
C SER A 93 -8.12 -24.61 -5.34
N GLY A 94 -7.18 -25.38 -5.88
CA GLY A 94 -7.37 -26.18 -7.10
C GLY A 94 -7.43 -25.38 -8.40
N ARG A 95 -7.03 -24.12 -8.35
CA ARG A 95 -6.90 -23.21 -9.49
C ARG A 95 -5.48 -22.67 -9.57
N LEU A 96 -5.16 -22.00 -10.65
CA LEU A 96 -3.92 -21.25 -10.79
C LEU A 96 -4.21 -19.76 -10.76
N TRP A 97 -3.56 -19.03 -9.85
CA TRP A 97 -3.51 -17.58 -9.91
C TRP A 97 -2.30 -17.17 -10.73
N LEU A 98 -2.53 -16.36 -11.74
CA LEU A 98 -1.53 -15.81 -12.66
C LEU A 98 -1.58 -14.30 -12.64
N SER A 99 -0.43 -13.65 -12.59
CA SER A 99 -0.32 -12.20 -12.73
C SER A 99 0.66 -11.87 -13.86
N PRO A 100 0.32 -10.92 -14.75
CA PRO A 100 1.26 -10.37 -15.73
C PRO A 100 2.40 -9.58 -15.10
N HIS A 101 2.44 -9.47 -13.77
CA HIS A 101 3.38 -8.66 -13.00
C HIS A 101 3.38 -7.17 -13.43
N ASP A 102 2.24 -6.69 -13.92
CA ASP A 102 2.07 -5.32 -14.39
C ASP A 102 2.33 -4.28 -13.30
N GLU A 103 2.98 -3.20 -13.66
CA GLU A 103 3.15 -1.97 -12.86
C GLU A 103 2.78 -0.76 -13.73
N THR A 104 1.53 -0.76 -14.20
CA THR A 104 1.02 0.33 -15.02
C THR A 104 0.58 1.49 -14.11
N PRO A 105 1.16 2.69 -14.26
CA PRO A 105 0.72 3.87 -13.52
C PRO A 105 -0.78 4.09 -13.68
N SER A 106 -1.47 4.35 -12.59
CA SER A 106 -2.92 4.55 -12.57
C SER A 106 -3.29 5.69 -11.64
N PRO A 107 -4.30 6.51 -11.96
CA PRO A 107 -4.89 7.39 -10.96
C PRO A 107 -5.55 6.54 -9.86
N PRO A 108 -5.80 7.12 -8.67
CA PRO A 108 -6.62 6.46 -7.66
C PRO A 108 -8.02 6.16 -8.20
N CYS A 109 -8.35 4.88 -8.31
CA CYS A 109 -9.63 4.39 -8.86
C CYS A 109 -9.92 2.98 -8.36
N ASP A 110 -11.11 2.48 -8.65
CA ASP A 110 -11.42 1.05 -8.61
C ASP A 110 -10.84 0.42 -9.89
N ALA A 111 -9.63 -0.16 -9.73
CA ALA A 111 -8.86 -0.62 -10.88
C ALA A 111 -9.43 -1.91 -11.47
N ALA A 112 -9.55 -1.94 -12.81
CA ALA A 112 -9.95 -3.12 -13.56
C ALA A 112 -8.76 -3.72 -14.31
N PRO A 113 -8.74 -5.06 -14.53
CA PRO A 113 -7.74 -5.72 -15.36
C PRO A 113 -7.96 -5.39 -16.84
N GLU A 114 -6.88 -5.33 -17.60
CA GLU A 114 -6.95 -5.27 -19.06
C GLU A 114 -6.79 -6.65 -19.67
N ASP A 115 -7.59 -6.94 -20.69
CA ASP A 115 -7.63 -8.25 -21.35
C ASP A 115 -6.30 -8.59 -22.02
N ILE A 116 -5.62 -7.59 -22.56
CA ILE A 116 -4.33 -7.77 -23.22
C ILE A 116 -3.24 -8.21 -22.23
N ASP A 117 -3.24 -7.68 -21.01
CA ASP A 117 -2.28 -8.04 -19.98
C ASP A 117 -2.50 -9.49 -19.52
N VAL A 118 -3.76 -9.89 -19.35
CA VAL A 118 -4.10 -11.28 -18.98
C VAL A 118 -3.72 -12.25 -20.11
N ALA A 119 -4.02 -11.92 -21.36
CA ALA A 119 -3.66 -12.75 -22.51
C ALA A 119 -2.14 -12.90 -22.66
N ALA A 120 -1.39 -11.81 -22.49
CA ALA A 120 0.08 -11.84 -22.52
C ALA A 120 0.66 -12.70 -21.41
N ALA A 121 0.10 -12.65 -20.20
CA ALA A 121 0.52 -13.48 -19.09
C ALA A 121 0.25 -14.97 -19.33
N ILE A 122 -0.91 -15.31 -19.92
CA ILE A 122 -1.25 -16.69 -20.31
C ILE A 122 -0.25 -17.20 -21.35
N ALA A 123 0.02 -16.44 -22.41
CA ALA A 123 0.98 -16.83 -23.43
C ALA A 123 2.38 -17.08 -22.87
N ARG A 124 2.84 -16.27 -21.89
CA ARG A 124 4.13 -16.47 -21.21
C ARG A 124 4.11 -17.72 -20.33
N LEU A 125 3.02 -17.97 -19.61
CA LEU A 125 2.84 -19.18 -18.81
C LEU A 125 2.93 -20.43 -19.68
N GLU A 126 2.17 -20.49 -20.76
CA GLU A 126 2.13 -21.63 -21.71
C GLU A 126 3.50 -21.89 -22.37
N GLY A 127 4.36 -20.89 -22.43
CA GLY A 127 5.76 -21.05 -22.91
C GLY A 127 6.71 -21.74 -21.93
N VAL A 128 6.30 -21.92 -20.66
CA VAL A 128 7.19 -22.47 -19.60
C VAL A 128 6.60 -23.67 -18.85
N VAL A 129 5.35 -24.01 -19.08
CA VAL A 129 4.65 -25.14 -18.46
C VAL A 129 3.87 -25.94 -19.50
N ASP A 130 3.67 -27.24 -19.24
CA ASP A 130 2.88 -28.13 -20.09
C ASP A 130 1.38 -28.14 -19.71
N TRP A 131 0.90 -27.10 -19.02
CA TRP A 131 -0.52 -26.98 -18.68
C TRP A 131 -1.30 -26.36 -19.83
N GLN A 132 -2.50 -26.89 -20.04
CA GLN A 132 -3.47 -26.28 -20.94
C GLN A 132 -4.36 -25.34 -20.14
N VAL A 133 -4.44 -24.08 -20.54
CA VAL A 133 -5.39 -23.11 -19.95
C VAL A 133 -6.78 -23.37 -20.56
N GLU A 134 -7.68 -23.93 -19.76
CA GLU A 134 -9.04 -24.23 -20.22
C GLU A 134 -9.92 -22.96 -20.27
N ARG A 135 -9.78 -22.11 -19.26
CA ARG A 135 -10.48 -20.81 -19.19
C ARG A 135 -9.96 -19.89 -18.09
N VAL A 136 -10.21 -18.61 -18.27
CA VAL A 136 -10.15 -17.60 -17.21
C VAL A 136 -11.48 -17.62 -16.45
N GLU A 137 -11.47 -18.01 -15.17
CA GLU A 137 -12.68 -18.09 -14.35
C GLU A 137 -13.00 -16.75 -13.66
N HIS A 138 -11.96 -16.05 -13.24
CA HIS A 138 -12.07 -14.75 -12.59
C HIS A 138 -10.83 -13.91 -12.86
N ARG A 139 -10.99 -12.60 -12.84
CA ARG A 139 -9.88 -11.65 -12.94
C ARG A 139 -10.20 -10.39 -12.15
N TRP A 140 -9.17 -9.81 -11.56
CA TRP A 140 -9.29 -8.56 -10.81
C TRP A 140 -7.98 -7.78 -10.90
N ALA A 141 -8.06 -6.51 -10.58
CA ALA A 141 -6.88 -5.69 -10.39
C ALA A 141 -6.99 -4.91 -9.08
N GLY A 142 -5.85 -4.49 -8.57
CA GLY A 142 -5.76 -3.60 -7.43
C GLY A 142 -4.67 -2.57 -7.66
N LEU A 143 -4.62 -1.56 -6.79
CA LEU A 143 -3.59 -0.54 -6.83
C LEU A 143 -2.54 -0.80 -5.75
N ARG A 144 -1.29 -0.94 -6.17
CA ARG A 144 -0.12 -0.92 -5.31
C ARG A 144 0.40 0.50 -5.24
N SER A 145 0.45 1.06 -4.05
CA SER A 145 0.79 2.46 -3.84
C SER A 145 2.18 2.58 -3.26
N PHE A 146 3.05 3.32 -3.93
CA PHE A 146 4.45 3.49 -3.56
C PHE A 146 4.77 4.95 -3.28
N ALA A 147 5.57 5.20 -2.25
CA ALA A 147 6.28 6.47 -2.11
C ALA A 147 7.39 6.56 -3.18
N PRO A 148 7.95 7.77 -3.45
CA PRO A 148 8.96 7.95 -4.49
C PRO A 148 10.19 7.04 -4.38
N ASP A 149 10.57 6.66 -3.16
CA ASP A 149 11.67 5.74 -2.88
C ASP A 149 11.23 4.29 -2.73
N ARG A 150 9.96 4.01 -2.99
CA ARG A 150 9.31 2.70 -2.90
C ARG A 150 9.31 2.09 -1.48
N SER A 151 9.58 2.89 -0.47
CA SER A 151 9.54 2.47 0.94
C SER A 151 8.21 2.84 1.58
N PRO A 152 7.65 1.98 2.47
CA PRO A 152 6.50 2.34 3.28
C PRO A 152 6.80 3.55 4.17
N VAL A 153 5.78 4.36 4.42
CA VAL A 153 5.88 5.55 5.27
C VAL A 153 4.98 5.38 6.49
N TYR A 154 5.60 5.30 7.66
CA TYR A 154 4.95 5.24 8.96
C TYR A 154 5.48 6.36 9.85
N GLY A 155 4.61 7.23 10.35
CA GLY A 155 5.03 8.33 11.24
C GLY A 155 4.18 9.58 11.08
N PHE A 156 4.38 10.53 11.99
CA PHE A 156 3.68 11.81 11.95
C PHE A 156 4.21 12.72 10.84
N ALA A 157 3.32 13.48 10.23
CA ALA A 157 3.67 14.48 9.24
C ALA A 157 4.41 15.66 9.93
N PRO A 158 5.56 16.11 9.38
CA PRO A 158 6.34 17.18 10.02
C PRO A 158 5.62 18.55 9.96
N ASP A 159 4.75 18.74 9.00
CA ASP A 159 3.99 19.97 8.76
C ASP A 159 2.55 19.90 9.31
N GLN A 160 2.12 18.72 9.76
CA GLN A 160 0.81 18.49 10.36
C GLN A 160 0.93 17.49 11.53
N PRO A 161 1.29 17.94 12.74
CA PRO A 161 1.74 17.05 13.83
C PRO A 161 0.70 16.03 14.33
N ARG A 162 -0.57 16.18 13.96
CA ARG A 162 -1.65 15.27 14.31
C ARG A 162 -2.08 14.36 13.16
N LEU A 163 -1.40 14.44 11.99
CA LEU A 163 -1.55 13.52 10.89
C LEU A 163 -0.48 12.43 10.97
N PHE A 164 -0.91 11.19 11.07
CA PHE A 164 -0.04 10.03 11.04
C PHE A 164 -0.12 9.32 9.68
N TRP A 165 1.00 9.18 9.01
CA TRP A 165 1.09 8.42 7.77
C TRP A 165 1.16 6.92 8.04
N PHE A 166 0.35 6.14 7.34
CA PHE A 166 0.42 4.69 7.28
C PHE A 166 0.17 4.26 5.83
N ALA A 167 1.12 4.56 4.94
CA ALA A 167 0.93 4.50 3.49
C ALA A 167 2.17 3.99 2.75
N GLY A 168 2.04 3.74 1.45
CA GLY A 168 3.17 3.39 0.61
C GLY A 168 3.63 1.93 0.72
N GLN A 169 2.78 1.01 1.20
CA GLN A 169 3.14 -0.41 1.42
C GLN A 169 3.46 -1.16 0.12
N GLY A 170 3.14 -0.59 -1.03
CA GLY A 170 3.46 -1.18 -2.33
C GLY A 170 2.93 -2.58 -2.52
N GLY A 171 3.81 -3.50 -2.91
CA GLY A 171 3.48 -4.92 -3.09
C GLY A 171 3.57 -5.78 -1.84
N PHE A 172 4.03 -5.24 -0.71
CA PHE A 172 4.41 -6.01 0.48
C PHE A 172 3.43 -5.86 1.66
N GLY A 173 2.34 -5.11 1.49
CA GLY A 173 1.43 -4.74 2.56
C GLY A 173 0.89 -5.93 3.37
N ILE A 174 0.44 -7.00 2.71
CA ILE A 174 -0.12 -8.17 3.40
C ILE A 174 0.95 -8.90 4.19
N GLN A 175 2.09 -9.21 3.61
CA GLN A 175 3.15 -9.98 4.27
C GLN A 175 3.83 -9.21 5.41
N THR A 176 3.86 -7.88 5.35
CA THR A 176 4.46 -7.02 6.38
C THR A 176 3.44 -6.51 7.40
N ALA A 177 2.14 -6.76 7.21
CA ALA A 177 1.06 -6.20 8.03
C ALA A 177 1.27 -6.38 9.55
N PRO A 178 1.65 -7.56 10.08
CA PRO A 178 1.84 -7.73 11.52
C PRO A 178 2.94 -6.81 12.09
N ALA A 179 4.09 -6.75 11.40
CA ALA A 179 5.21 -5.91 11.81
C ALA A 179 4.89 -4.42 11.65
N ALA A 180 4.26 -4.04 10.52
CA ALA A 180 3.83 -2.67 10.27
C ALA A 180 2.82 -2.19 11.31
N ALA A 181 1.85 -3.04 11.67
CA ALA A 181 0.87 -2.73 12.72
C ALA A 181 1.54 -2.52 14.09
N ALA A 182 2.49 -3.38 14.46
CA ALA A 182 3.23 -3.23 15.71
C ALA A 182 4.04 -1.92 15.75
N VAL A 183 4.73 -1.58 14.64
CA VAL A 183 5.47 -0.32 14.51
C VAL A 183 4.52 0.88 14.58
N GLY A 184 3.42 0.86 13.84
CA GLY A 184 2.44 1.93 13.84
C GLY A 184 1.80 2.15 15.22
N ALA A 185 1.43 1.08 15.90
CA ALA A 185 0.89 1.12 17.25
C ALA A 185 1.90 1.69 18.26
N ALA A 186 3.17 1.26 18.19
CA ALA A 186 4.23 1.77 19.05
C ALA A 186 4.47 3.28 18.85
N LEU A 187 4.48 3.74 17.59
CA LEU A 187 4.64 5.16 17.26
C LEU A 187 3.45 6.01 17.72
N LEU A 188 2.24 5.48 17.63
CA LEU A 188 1.01 6.14 18.09
C LEU A 188 0.88 6.08 19.62
N GLY A 189 1.27 4.96 20.26
CA GLY A 189 1.18 4.75 21.71
C GLY A 189 2.21 5.53 22.52
N HIS A 190 3.34 5.86 21.95
CA HIS A 190 4.32 6.76 22.60
C HIS A 190 3.85 8.23 22.68
N GLY A 191 2.71 8.55 22.05
CA GLY A 191 2.08 9.87 22.07
C GLY A 191 0.92 10.02 23.06
N THR A 192 0.80 9.20 24.12
CA THR A 192 -0.25 9.33 25.15
C THR A 192 0.03 10.37 26.22
N GLY A 193 1.18 11.06 26.15
CA GLY A 193 1.40 12.34 26.82
C GLY A 193 0.98 13.52 25.91
N PRO A 194 1.09 14.78 26.35
CA PRO A 194 0.97 15.92 25.45
C PRO A 194 1.90 15.63 24.27
N VAL A 195 1.31 15.53 23.07
CA VAL A 195 1.99 15.07 21.85
C VAL A 195 3.30 15.81 21.73
N ASP A 196 4.41 15.11 21.99
CA ASP A 196 5.73 15.64 21.70
C ASP A 196 5.76 15.89 20.18
N PRO A 197 5.87 17.12 19.72
CA PRO A 197 5.84 17.43 18.30
C PRO A 197 7.06 16.93 17.53
N ALA A 198 7.97 16.21 18.17
CA ALA A 198 9.10 15.59 17.50
C ALA A 198 8.61 14.47 16.56
N PRO A 199 8.68 14.64 15.24
CA PRO A 199 8.20 13.64 14.29
C PRO A 199 9.09 12.41 14.36
N GLN A 200 8.57 11.34 14.97
CA GLN A 200 9.20 10.02 14.88
C GLN A 200 8.74 9.39 13.56
N GLN A 201 9.52 9.56 12.51
CA GLN A 201 9.33 8.84 11.25
C GLN A 201 10.13 7.54 11.30
N VAL A 202 9.42 6.42 11.16
CA VAL A 202 10.03 5.15 10.78
C VAL A 202 9.83 4.98 9.28
N VAL A 203 10.88 5.22 8.52
CA VAL A 203 10.92 4.92 7.10
C VAL A 203 11.58 3.55 6.95
N MET A 204 10.87 2.55 6.44
CA MET A 204 11.40 1.21 6.23
C MET A 204 11.91 1.06 4.80
N GLY A 205 13.23 0.99 4.65
CA GLY A 205 13.90 0.80 3.36
C GLY A 205 15.39 1.15 3.44
N PRO A 206 16.20 0.74 2.47
CA PRO A 206 17.65 0.98 2.48
C PRO A 206 18.02 2.46 2.58
N ASP A 207 17.19 3.35 2.05
CA ASP A 207 17.38 4.80 2.18
C ASP A 207 16.77 5.43 3.46
N ALA A 208 16.05 4.64 4.24
CA ALA A 208 15.44 5.10 5.49
C ALA A 208 16.48 5.59 6.49
N ARG A 209 17.58 4.87 6.60
CA ARG A 209 18.70 5.24 7.47
C ARG A 209 19.34 6.56 7.02
N ARG A 210 19.49 6.78 5.73
CA ARG A 210 20.01 8.02 5.15
C ARG A 210 19.10 9.21 5.43
N ARG A 211 17.79 9.05 5.26
CA ARG A 211 16.81 10.12 5.51
C ARG A 211 16.71 10.47 7.01
N ALA A 212 16.71 9.48 7.88
CA ALA A 212 16.71 9.68 9.32
C ALA A 212 18.00 10.36 9.81
N ALA A 213 19.13 10.02 9.21
CA ALA A 213 20.43 10.63 9.50
C ALA A 213 20.52 12.08 9.01
N LEU A 214 20.06 12.37 7.78
CA LEU A 214 19.99 13.73 7.23
C LEU A 214 19.10 14.67 8.05
N ARG A 215 18.01 14.15 8.63
CA ARG A 215 17.13 14.95 9.49
C ARG A 215 17.70 15.22 10.89
N ARG A 216 18.61 14.38 11.37
CA ARG A 216 19.32 14.56 12.67
C ARG A 216 20.63 15.30 12.53
N GLY A 217 21.00 15.79 11.34
CA GLY A 217 22.28 16.43 11.10
C GLY A 217 23.48 15.50 11.31
N ILE A 218 23.27 14.18 11.30
CA ILE A 218 24.35 13.21 11.44
C ILE A 218 24.94 12.96 10.05
N ASP A 219 26.17 13.42 9.87
CA ASP A 219 26.96 13.15 8.67
C ASP A 219 27.37 11.67 8.64
N LEU A 220 26.86 10.90 7.67
CA LEU A 220 27.25 9.51 7.43
C LEU A 220 28.47 9.38 6.49
N ALA A 221 29.10 10.49 6.11
CA ALA A 221 30.25 10.49 5.20
C ALA A 221 31.59 10.10 5.88
N GLY A 222 31.57 9.74 7.14
CA GLY A 222 32.79 9.42 7.87
C GLY A 222 32.78 8.09 8.57
N ARG A 223 32.86 6.98 7.86
CA ARG A 223 33.60 5.75 8.25
C ARG A 223 33.65 4.79 7.06
N GLY A 224 34.82 4.74 6.41
CA GLY A 224 35.26 3.68 5.56
C GLY A 224 35.59 2.42 6.35
#